data_3e6447a14924e43d8f2d3afbe26e3531
#
_entry.id   3e6447a14924e43d8f2d3afbe26e3531
#
_cell.length_a   1.000
_cell.length_b   1.000
_cell.length_c   1.000
_cell.angle_alpha   90.00
_cell.angle_beta   90.00
_cell.angle_gamma   90.00
#
_symmetry.space_group_name_H-M   'P 1'
#
loop_
_entity.id
_entity.type
_entity.pdbx_description
1 polymer ?
#
loop_
_entity_poly.entity_id
_entity_poly.type
_entity_poly.pdbx_seq_one_letter_code
_entity_poly.pdbx_strand_id
1 'polypeptide(L)'
;MLRQAEVEGSEFVELILSGIWQALHLLLQGDPEVWAVTWLTLKVSGIATLISVLMGVPLGIFLALSRFPGKSLLVSLVNTGMGLPPVVVGLFVTILLWRSGPLGIFGLLYTPAAMILAQAVIASPIITALTFAAVEQLDPNLRYQLLSLGATRLQVVWRLVLEARLSILAAVIAGFGGVISEVGASMMVGGNVKGQTRVLTTATVMEVSKGNLDVAIALSIILLTLAYGVTLILTLIQQGRRTG
;
A
#
# COMPACT_ATOMS: atom_id res chain seq x y z
N MET A 1 -20.23 39.73 -2.06
CA MET A 1 -19.90 38.40 -2.54
C MET A 1 -18.47 38.28 -3.11
N LEU A 2 -18.09 39.07 -4.16
CA LEU A 2 -16.76 38.96 -4.77
C LEU A 2 -15.59 39.25 -3.78
N ARG A 3 -15.73 40.26 -2.92
CA ARG A 3 -14.72 40.64 -1.94
C ARG A 3 -14.56 39.63 -0.80
N GLN A 4 -15.61 38.90 -0.43
CA GLN A 4 -15.54 37.80 0.52
C GLN A 4 -14.82 36.57 -0.07
N ALA A 5 -15.09 36.26 -1.34
CA ALA A 5 -14.42 35.18 -2.06
C ALA A 5 -12.91 35.45 -2.28
N GLU A 6 -12.53 36.72 -2.46
CA GLU A 6 -11.09 37.09 -2.56
C GLU A 6 -10.37 36.96 -1.19
N VAL A 7 -11.02 37.33 -0.09
CA VAL A 7 -10.44 37.20 1.26
C VAL A 7 -10.34 35.71 1.65
N GLU A 8 -11.37 34.91 1.44
CA GLU A 8 -11.33 33.45 1.66
C GLU A 8 -10.27 32.76 0.80
N GLY A 9 -10.09 33.22 -0.46
CA GLY A 9 -9.04 32.72 -1.35
C GLY A 9 -7.63 33.05 -0.87
N SER A 10 -7.40 34.25 -0.29
CA SER A 10 -6.08 34.62 0.24
C SER A 10 -5.74 33.85 1.52
N GLU A 11 -6.70 33.70 2.44
CA GLU A 11 -6.51 32.91 3.67
C GLU A 11 -6.20 31.44 3.35
N PHE A 12 -6.88 30.87 2.35
CA PHE A 12 -6.61 29.50 1.92
C PHE A 12 -5.19 29.31 1.34
N VAL A 13 -4.74 30.26 0.52
CA VAL A 13 -3.36 30.23 -0.03
C VAL A 13 -2.32 30.39 1.06
N GLU A 14 -2.53 31.30 2.02
CA GLU A 14 -1.67 31.50 3.17
C GLU A 14 -1.57 30.23 4.03
N LEU A 15 -2.69 29.55 4.27
CA LEU A 15 -2.73 28.29 5.03
C LEU A 15 -1.90 27.17 4.32
N ILE A 16 -1.99 27.06 3.00
CA ILE A 16 -1.20 26.09 2.25
C ILE A 16 0.30 26.45 2.30
N LEU A 17 0.63 27.73 2.09
CA LEU A 17 2.02 28.18 2.11
C LEU A 17 2.65 28.01 3.50
N SER A 18 1.90 28.31 4.57
CA SER A 18 2.35 28.08 5.95
C SER A 18 2.57 26.59 6.22
N GLY A 19 1.66 25.72 5.75
CA GLY A 19 1.82 24.27 5.85
C GLY A 19 3.05 23.74 5.11
N ILE A 20 3.32 24.24 3.89
CA ILE A 20 4.53 23.89 3.13
C ILE A 20 5.79 24.34 3.88
N TRP A 21 5.80 25.58 4.37
CA TRP A 21 6.93 26.11 5.12
C TRP A 21 7.16 25.31 6.40
N GLN A 22 6.09 24.96 7.12
CA GLN A 22 6.15 24.15 8.32
C GLN A 22 6.66 22.74 8.03
N ALA A 23 6.22 22.10 6.93
CA ALA A 23 6.73 20.78 6.51
C ALA A 23 8.25 20.82 6.27
N LEU A 24 8.73 21.82 5.52
CA LEU A 24 10.15 22.02 5.26
C LEU A 24 10.93 22.27 6.57
N HIS A 25 10.40 23.10 7.44
CA HIS A 25 11.01 23.43 8.73
C HIS A 25 11.13 22.19 9.64
N LEU A 26 10.07 21.39 9.76
CA LEU A 26 10.04 20.16 10.56
C LEU A 26 11.03 19.11 10.02
N LEU A 27 11.12 18.98 8.70
CA LEU A 27 12.05 18.03 8.08
C LEU A 27 13.51 18.50 8.22
N LEU A 28 13.81 19.81 8.00
CA LEU A 28 15.15 20.35 8.04
C LEU A 28 15.69 20.47 9.47
N GLN A 29 14.85 20.78 10.45
CA GLN A 29 15.24 20.80 11.84
C GLN A 29 15.41 19.41 12.45
N GLY A 30 14.94 18.37 11.75
CA GLY A 30 15.07 17.00 12.23
C GLY A 30 14.18 16.72 13.44
N ASP A 31 12.93 17.26 13.46
CA ASP A 31 12.01 17.00 14.57
C ASP A 31 11.90 15.48 14.83
N PRO A 32 12.30 15.01 16.03
CA PRO A 32 12.38 13.58 16.32
C PRO A 32 11.03 12.87 16.22
N GLU A 33 9.92 13.55 16.50
CA GLU A 33 8.58 12.97 16.42
C GLU A 33 8.17 12.78 14.95
N VAL A 34 8.37 13.79 14.12
CA VAL A 34 8.06 13.72 12.68
C VAL A 34 8.89 12.63 11.99
N TRP A 35 10.19 12.56 12.31
CA TRP A 35 11.04 11.51 11.77
C TRP A 35 10.65 10.11 12.22
N ALA A 36 10.30 9.94 13.51
CA ALA A 36 9.85 8.65 14.03
C ALA A 36 8.54 8.19 13.36
N VAL A 37 7.56 9.08 13.20
CA VAL A 37 6.29 8.80 12.53
C VAL A 37 6.49 8.50 11.04
N THR A 38 7.36 9.26 10.36
CA THR A 38 7.71 9.04 8.94
C THR A 38 8.39 7.68 8.74
N TRP A 39 9.38 7.37 9.58
CA TRP A 39 10.07 6.07 9.52
C TRP A 39 9.13 4.90 9.82
N LEU A 40 8.26 5.04 10.81
CA LEU A 40 7.28 4.00 11.13
C LEU A 40 6.30 3.81 9.98
N THR A 41 5.85 4.88 9.32
CA THR A 41 4.98 4.80 8.13
C THR A 41 5.65 3.98 7.03
N LEU A 42 6.90 4.32 6.69
CA LEU A 42 7.65 3.61 5.65
C LEU A 42 7.90 2.14 6.03
N LYS A 43 8.26 1.88 7.29
CA LYS A 43 8.49 0.53 7.80
C LYS A 43 7.23 -0.33 7.73
N VAL A 44 6.11 0.18 8.21
CA VAL A 44 4.83 -0.57 8.24
C VAL A 44 4.35 -0.84 6.81
N SER A 45 4.26 0.20 5.97
CA SER A 45 3.78 0.05 4.58
C SER A 45 4.75 -0.74 3.71
N GLY A 46 6.06 -0.59 3.89
CA GLY A 46 7.07 -1.34 3.16
C GLY A 46 7.05 -2.83 3.48
N ILE A 47 7.00 -3.19 4.78
CA ILE A 47 6.94 -4.61 5.19
C ILE A 47 5.60 -5.23 4.78
N ALA A 48 4.47 -4.50 4.94
CA ALA A 48 3.17 -4.99 4.50
C ALA A 48 3.15 -5.26 2.98
N THR A 49 3.69 -4.34 2.18
CA THR A 49 3.83 -4.53 0.73
C THR A 49 4.70 -5.73 0.40
N LEU A 50 5.85 -5.89 1.09
CA LEU A 50 6.74 -7.03 0.86
C LEU A 50 6.03 -8.37 1.14
N ILE A 51 5.31 -8.48 2.25
CA ILE A 51 4.50 -9.67 2.58
C ILE A 51 3.46 -9.91 1.48
N SER A 52 2.77 -8.85 1.05
CA SER A 52 1.75 -8.94 0.00
C SER A 52 2.33 -9.34 -1.35
N VAL A 53 3.55 -8.93 -1.68
CA VAL A 53 4.28 -9.38 -2.88
C VAL A 53 4.61 -10.87 -2.79
N LEU A 54 5.16 -11.30 -1.65
CA LEU A 54 5.55 -12.69 -1.42
C LEU A 54 4.36 -13.65 -1.47
N MET A 55 3.16 -13.21 -1.11
CA MET A 55 1.93 -14.01 -1.18
C MET A 55 1.19 -13.78 -2.49
N GLY A 56 0.99 -12.53 -2.88
CA GLY A 56 0.11 -12.13 -3.98
C GLY A 56 0.68 -12.45 -5.35
N VAL A 57 1.99 -12.26 -5.57
CA VAL A 57 2.61 -12.56 -6.87
C VAL A 57 2.56 -14.07 -7.17
N PRO A 58 3.01 -14.98 -6.28
CA PRO A 58 2.89 -16.41 -6.53
C PRO A 58 1.43 -16.87 -6.73
N LEU A 59 0.50 -16.35 -5.92
CA LEU A 59 -0.91 -16.70 -6.03
C LEU A 59 -1.51 -16.21 -7.35
N GLY A 60 -1.19 -14.98 -7.78
CA GLY A 60 -1.64 -14.43 -9.07
C GLY A 60 -1.12 -15.24 -10.26
N ILE A 61 0.17 -15.61 -10.25
CA ILE A 61 0.77 -16.48 -11.27
C ILE A 61 0.10 -17.87 -11.26
N PHE A 62 -0.09 -18.46 -10.08
CA PHE A 62 -0.76 -19.74 -9.95
C PHE A 62 -2.17 -19.69 -10.54
N LEU A 63 -2.97 -18.68 -10.20
CA LEU A 63 -4.31 -18.50 -10.74
C LEU A 63 -4.30 -18.33 -12.26
N ALA A 64 -3.33 -17.57 -12.83
CA ALA A 64 -3.24 -17.35 -14.25
C ALA A 64 -2.93 -18.64 -15.04
N LEU A 65 -1.96 -19.41 -14.55
CA LEU A 65 -1.43 -20.57 -15.29
C LEU A 65 -2.14 -21.89 -15.01
N SER A 66 -2.92 -21.98 -13.93
CA SER A 66 -3.62 -23.20 -13.52
C SER A 66 -5.03 -23.29 -14.08
N ARG A 67 -5.48 -24.52 -14.35
CA ARG A 67 -6.85 -24.86 -14.74
C ARG A 67 -7.41 -25.86 -13.74
N PHE A 68 -8.38 -25.43 -12.95
CA PHE A 68 -9.05 -26.27 -11.94
C PHE A 68 -10.51 -25.84 -11.78
N PRO A 69 -11.39 -26.75 -11.34
CA PRO A 69 -12.78 -26.38 -11.04
C PRO A 69 -12.81 -25.37 -9.89
N GLY A 70 -13.65 -24.32 -10.01
CA GLY A 70 -13.72 -23.25 -9.01
C GLY A 70 -12.73 -22.10 -9.18
N LYS A 71 -11.85 -22.10 -10.21
CA LYS A 71 -10.94 -20.96 -10.50
C LYS A 71 -11.70 -19.63 -10.57
N SER A 72 -12.83 -19.60 -11.28
CA SER A 72 -13.64 -18.40 -11.45
C SER A 72 -14.12 -17.84 -10.10
N LEU A 73 -14.50 -18.71 -9.15
CA LEU A 73 -14.91 -18.30 -7.81
C LEU A 73 -13.73 -17.67 -7.03
N LEU A 74 -12.54 -18.27 -7.09
CA LEU A 74 -11.35 -17.72 -6.43
C LEU A 74 -10.93 -16.39 -7.05
N VAL A 75 -10.95 -16.26 -8.37
CA VAL A 75 -10.68 -14.99 -9.06
C VAL A 75 -11.70 -13.93 -8.67
N SER A 76 -12.99 -14.28 -8.60
CA SER A 76 -14.04 -13.39 -8.12
C SER A 76 -13.81 -12.95 -6.69
N LEU A 77 -13.38 -13.85 -5.80
CA LEU A 77 -13.07 -13.55 -4.40
C LEU A 77 -11.88 -12.59 -4.28
N VAL A 78 -10.82 -12.82 -5.07
CA VAL A 78 -9.65 -11.94 -5.12
C VAL A 78 -10.04 -10.55 -5.63
N ASN A 79 -10.85 -10.48 -6.71
CA ASN A 79 -11.32 -9.20 -7.26
C ASN A 79 -12.22 -8.46 -6.26
N THR A 80 -13.10 -9.17 -5.54
CA THR A 80 -13.89 -8.59 -4.44
C THR A 80 -12.98 -8.07 -3.34
N GLY A 81 -11.90 -8.79 -3.04
CA GLY A 81 -10.88 -8.39 -2.07
C GLY A 81 -10.22 -7.04 -2.38
N MET A 82 -10.07 -6.66 -3.66
CA MET A 82 -9.55 -5.33 -4.04
C MET A 82 -10.46 -4.19 -3.61
N GLY A 83 -11.77 -4.43 -3.55
CA GLY A 83 -12.79 -3.44 -3.20
C GLY A 83 -13.24 -3.50 -1.73
N LEU A 84 -12.61 -4.32 -0.89
CA LEU A 84 -12.99 -4.40 0.53
C LEU A 84 -12.74 -3.07 1.25
N PRO A 85 -13.74 -2.54 1.98
CA PRO A 85 -13.53 -1.34 2.77
C PRO A 85 -12.44 -1.60 3.83
N PRO A 86 -11.37 -0.80 3.86
CA PRO A 86 -10.24 -1.03 4.77
C PRO A 86 -10.63 -1.07 6.24
N VAL A 87 -11.63 -0.26 6.64
CA VAL A 87 -12.16 -0.25 8.00
C VAL A 87 -12.75 -1.61 8.37
N VAL A 88 -13.42 -2.28 7.43
CA VAL A 88 -13.98 -3.64 7.65
C VAL A 88 -12.84 -4.64 7.85
N VAL A 89 -11.80 -4.58 7.03
CA VAL A 89 -10.60 -5.42 7.21
C VAL A 89 -9.97 -5.15 8.58
N GLY A 90 -9.80 -3.87 8.96
CA GLY A 90 -9.30 -3.47 10.28
C GLY A 90 -10.13 -4.04 11.42
N LEU A 91 -11.45 -4.01 11.31
CA LEU A 91 -12.36 -4.59 12.30
C LEU A 91 -12.16 -6.12 12.42
N PHE A 92 -12.15 -6.84 11.31
CA PHE A 92 -11.92 -8.29 11.34
C PHE A 92 -10.57 -8.66 11.93
N VAL A 93 -9.50 -7.96 11.54
CA VAL A 93 -8.16 -8.17 12.11
C VAL A 93 -8.16 -7.85 13.61
N THR A 94 -8.83 -6.77 14.02
CA THR A 94 -8.98 -6.45 15.44
C THR A 94 -9.65 -7.56 16.21
N ILE A 95 -10.76 -8.11 15.71
CA ILE A 95 -11.48 -9.23 16.36
C ILE A 95 -10.59 -10.48 16.44
N LEU A 96 -9.84 -10.79 15.39
CA LEU A 96 -8.91 -11.93 15.39
C LEU A 96 -7.77 -11.76 16.42
N LEU A 97 -7.26 -10.53 16.56
CA LEU A 97 -6.16 -10.20 17.47
C LEU A 97 -6.64 -9.83 18.89
N TRP A 98 -7.95 -9.72 19.09
CA TRP A 98 -8.52 -9.38 20.40
C TRP A 98 -8.08 -10.39 21.46
N ARG A 99 -7.98 -9.94 22.73
CA ARG A 99 -7.51 -10.79 23.84
C ARG A 99 -8.22 -12.13 23.97
N SER A 100 -9.52 -12.17 23.67
CA SER A 100 -10.35 -13.39 23.61
C SER A 100 -10.48 -13.97 22.20
N GLY A 101 -9.85 -13.38 21.20
CA GLY A 101 -9.87 -13.84 19.82
C GLY A 101 -8.86 -14.97 19.57
N PRO A 102 -8.97 -15.67 18.41
CA PRO A 102 -8.14 -16.83 18.11
C PRO A 102 -6.63 -16.55 18.04
N LEU A 103 -6.23 -15.33 17.74
CA LEU A 103 -4.81 -14.90 17.71
C LEU A 103 -4.46 -13.97 18.89
N GLY A 104 -5.33 -13.83 19.87
CA GLY A 104 -5.14 -12.97 21.05
C GLY A 104 -3.93 -13.34 21.91
N ILE A 105 -3.55 -14.62 21.88
CA ILE A 105 -2.38 -15.16 22.61
C ILE A 105 -1.06 -14.45 22.21
N PHE A 106 -0.98 -13.92 20.99
CA PHE A 106 0.22 -13.22 20.50
C PHE A 106 0.35 -11.77 21.01
N GLY A 107 -0.70 -11.18 21.59
CA GLY A 107 -0.69 -9.83 22.12
C GLY A 107 -0.34 -8.75 21.09
N LEU A 108 -0.67 -8.94 19.83
CA LEU A 108 -0.25 -8.08 18.73
C LEU A 108 -1.10 -6.79 18.58
N LEU A 109 -2.30 -6.76 19.14
CA LEU A 109 -3.17 -5.59 19.03
C LEU A 109 -2.48 -4.34 19.58
N TYR A 110 -2.67 -3.20 18.91
CA TYR A 110 -2.01 -1.93 19.18
C TYR A 110 -0.48 -1.94 19.05
N THR A 111 0.02 -2.80 18.16
CA THR A 111 1.44 -2.84 17.78
C THR A 111 1.64 -2.56 16.29
N PRO A 112 2.85 -2.16 15.84
CA PRO A 112 3.16 -2.06 14.41
C PRO A 112 2.96 -3.39 13.66
N ALA A 113 3.11 -4.53 14.32
CA ALA A 113 2.88 -5.85 13.71
C ALA A 113 1.40 -6.05 13.31
N ALA A 114 0.45 -5.62 14.16
CA ALA A 114 -0.96 -5.65 13.80
C ALA A 114 -1.28 -4.75 12.58
N MET A 115 -0.65 -3.57 12.50
CA MET A 115 -0.80 -2.67 11.36
C MET A 115 -0.25 -3.30 10.08
N ILE A 116 0.94 -3.91 10.15
CA ILE A 116 1.54 -4.65 9.02
C ILE A 116 0.61 -5.76 8.56
N LEU A 117 0.04 -6.55 9.48
CA LEU A 117 -0.89 -7.63 9.16
C LEU A 117 -2.14 -7.10 8.44
N ALA A 118 -2.79 -6.07 8.98
CA ALA A 118 -4.00 -5.49 8.39
C ALA A 118 -3.71 -4.91 6.99
N GLN A 119 -2.61 -4.18 6.83
CA GLN A 119 -2.19 -3.62 5.54
C GLN A 119 -1.80 -4.73 4.55
N ALA A 120 -1.18 -5.82 4.99
CA ALA A 120 -0.87 -6.95 4.13
C ALA A 120 -2.14 -7.66 3.62
N VAL A 121 -3.17 -7.79 4.47
CA VAL A 121 -4.48 -8.33 4.06
C VAL A 121 -5.14 -7.46 3.01
N ILE A 122 -5.02 -6.12 3.09
CA ILE A 122 -5.56 -5.17 2.11
C ILE A 122 -4.79 -5.23 0.78
N ALA A 123 -3.46 -5.24 0.83
CA ALA A 123 -2.63 -5.19 -0.38
C ALA A 123 -2.56 -6.52 -1.12
N SER A 124 -2.69 -7.66 -0.43
CA SER A 124 -2.54 -8.98 -1.06
C SER A 124 -3.54 -9.24 -2.19
N PRO A 125 -4.85 -8.96 -2.07
CA PRO A 125 -5.79 -9.10 -3.19
C PRO A 125 -5.44 -8.19 -4.37
N ILE A 126 -5.01 -6.95 -4.11
CA ILE A 126 -4.63 -5.98 -5.15
C ILE A 126 -3.47 -6.53 -5.98
N ILE A 127 -2.39 -6.94 -5.30
CA ILE A 127 -1.20 -7.48 -5.97
C ILE A 127 -1.55 -8.81 -6.68
N THR A 128 -2.36 -9.65 -6.07
CA THR A 128 -2.79 -10.93 -6.65
C THR A 128 -3.58 -10.72 -7.95
N ALA A 129 -4.61 -9.88 -7.91
CA ALA A 129 -5.48 -9.63 -9.06
C ALA A 129 -4.72 -8.98 -10.22
N LEU A 130 -3.89 -7.97 -9.94
CA LEU A 130 -3.11 -7.30 -10.97
C LEU A 130 -2.01 -8.21 -11.53
N THR A 131 -1.39 -9.06 -10.71
CA THR A 131 -0.43 -10.07 -11.20
C THR A 131 -1.14 -11.13 -12.05
N PHE A 132 -2.31 -11.60 -11.63
CA PHE A 132 -3.14 -12.51 -12.40
C PHE A 132 -3.45 -11.92 -13.78
N ALA A 133 -3.96 -10.69 -13.84
CA ALA A 133 -4.25 -10.00 -15.11
C ALA A 133 -3.00 -9.81 -15.96
N ALA A 134 -1.86 -9.46 -15.36
CA ALA A 134 -0.60 -9.27 -16.08
C ALA A 134 -0.11 -10.53 -16.77
N VAL A 135 -0.25 -11.69 -16.13
CA VAL A 135 0.17 -12.98 -16.70
C VAL A 135 -0.88 -13.52 -17.69
N GLU A 136 -2.17 -13.30 -17.43
CA GLU A 136 -3.25 -13.76 -18.32
C GLU A 136 -3.27 -13.01 -19.65
N GLN A 137 -2.79 -11.76 -19.70
CA GLN A 137 -2.68 -10.95 -20.92
C GLN A 137 -1.50 -11.33 -21.83
N LEU A 138 -0.59 -12.19 -21.40
CA LEU A 138 0.51 -12.66 -22.26
C LEU A 138 -0.03 -13.51 -23.41
N ASP A 139 0.68 -13.45 -24.55
CA ASP A 139 0.32 -14.27 -25.72
C ASP A 139 0.27 -15.76 -25.33
N PRO A 140 -0.88 -16.42 -25.49
CA PRO A 140 -1.03 -17.86 -25.20
C PRO A 140 -0.03 -18.73 -25.97
N ASN A 141 0.40 -18.29 -27.16
CA ASN A 141 1.35 -19.02 -28.01
C ASN A 141 2.75 -19.05 -27.40
N LEU A 142 3.14 -18.05 -26.61
CA LEU A 142 4.44 -18.00 -25.94
C LEU A 142 4.68 -19.25 -25.09
N ARG A 143 3.67 -19.68 -24.35
CA ARG A 143 3.76 -20.92 -23.56
C ARG A 143 3.98 -22.16 -24.42
N TYR A 144 3.26 -22.28 -25.52
CA TYR A 144 3.40 -23.43 -26.44
C TYR A 144 4.76 -23.41 -27.14
N GLN A 145 5.23 -22.25 -27.59
CA GLN A 145 6.56 -22.09 -28.20
C GLN A 145 7.67 -22.55 -27.26
N LEU A 146 7.64 -22.10 -25.99
CA LEU A 146 8.64 -22.50 -24.98
C LEU A 146 8.63 -24.02 -24.75
N LEU A 147 7.46 -24.64 -24.66
CA LEU A 147 7.33 -26.09 -24.50
C LEU A 147 7.85 -26.84 -25.73
N SER A 148 7.58 -26.37 -26.96
CA SER A 148 8.08 -26.94 -28.19
C SER A 148 9.60 -26.88 -28.32
N LEU A 149 10.23 -25.88 -27.71
CA LEU A 149 11.68 -25.75 -27.59
C LEU A 149 12.29 -26.63 -26.49
N GLY A 150 11.49 -27.46 -25.83
CA GLY A 150 11.95 -28.37 -24.77
C GLY A 150 12.10 -27.75 -23.38
N ALA A 151 11.54 -26.55 -23.16
CA ALA A 151 11.58 -25.92 -21.83
C ALA A 151 10.76 -26.73 -20.81
N THR A 152 11.31 -26.91 -19.62
CA THR A 152 10.59 -27.52 -18.49
C THR A 152 9.49 -26.58 -17.99
N ARG A 153 8.51 -27.12 -17.28
CA ARG A 153 7.39 -26.32 -16.72
C ARG A 153 7.88 -25.14 -15.86
N LEU A 154 8.93 -25.34 -15.06
CA LEU A 154 9.49 -24.28 -14.23
C LEU A 154 10.16 -23.19 -15.06
N GLN A 155 10.88 -23.57 -16.13
CA GLN A 155 11.47 -22.61 -17.08
C GLN A 155 10.41 -21.79 -17.81
N VAL A 156 9.29 -22.42 -18.20
CA VAL A 156 8.15 -21.72 -18.80
C VAL A 156 7.59 -20.70 -17.83
N VAL A 157 7.28 -21.09 -16.57
CA VAL A 157 6.78 -20.16 -15.55
C VAL A 157 7.74 -18.99 -15.35
N TRP A 158 9.04 -19.28 -15.21
CA TRP A 158 10.05 -18.24 -15.03
C TRP A 158 10.10 -17.26 -16.21
N ARG A 159 10.03 -17.75 -17.43
CA ARG A 159 10.01 -16.91 -18.65
C ARG A 159 8.75 -16.06 -18.74
N LEU A 160 7.58 -16.60 -18.41
CA LEU A 160 6.33 -15.83 -18.37
C LEU A 160 6.37 -14.73 -17.30
N VAL A 161 6.94 -15.00 -16.14
CA VAL A 161 7.14 -13.99 -15.07
C VAL A 161 8.09 -12.89 -15.53
N LEU A 162 9.18 -13.26 -16.22
CA LEU A 162 10.10 -12.27 -16.79
C LEU A 162 9.44 -11.39 -17.85
N GLU A 163 8.55 -11.95 -18.67
CA GLU A 163 7.79 -11.20 -19.66
C GLU A 163 6.78 -10.25 -19.00
N ALA A 164 6.07 -10.72 -17.97
CA ALA A 164 5.10 -9.92 -17.21
C ALA A 164 5.73 -8.96 -16.20
N ARG A 165 7.06 -8.96 -16.03
CA ARG A 165 7.76 -8.28 -14.92
C ARG A 165 7.40 -6.80 -14.73
N LEU A 166 7.19 -6.06 -15.83
CA LEU A 166 6.86 -4.64 -15.76
C LEU A 166 5.44 -4.41 -15.26
N SER A 167 4.51 -5.27 -15.67
CA SER A 167 3.12 -5.24 -15.19
C SER A 167 3.01 -5.74 -13.74
N ILE A 168 3.82 -6.73 -13.35
CA ILE A 168 3.92 -7.19 -11.96
C ILE A 168 4.49 -6.07 -11.08
N LEU A 169 5.49 -5.32 -11.55
CA LEU A 169 6.01 -4.16 -10.81
C LEU A 169 4.95 -3.06 -10.66
N ALA A 170 4.12 -2.84 -11.69
CA ALA A 170 2.97 -1.94 -11.57
C ALA A 170 1.96 -2.42 -10.51
N ALA A 171 1.74 -3.74 -10.38
CA ALA A 171 0.91 -4.30 -9.31
C ALA A 171 1.50 -4.02 -7.92
N VAL A 172 2.82 -4.10 -7.77
CA VAL A 172 3.52 -3.76 -6.52
C VAL A 172 3.36 -2.28 -6.18
N ILE A 173 3.51 -1.39 -7.18
CA ILE A 173 3.32 0.06 -7.01
C ILE A 173 1.89 0.36 -6.55
N ALA A 174 0.88 -0.27 -7.17
CA ALA A 174 -0.52 -0.11 -6.79
C ALA A 174 -0.79 -0.61 -5.37
N GLY A 175 -0.26 -1.78 -5.00
CA GLY A 175 -0.36 -2.31 -3.64
C GLY A 175 0.29 -1.41 -2.58
N PHE A 176 1.50 -0.92 -2.85
CA PHE A 176 2.19 0.03 -1.96
C PHE A 176 1.40 1.33 -1.81
N GLY A 177 0.91 1.91 -2.93
CA GLY A 177 0.09 3.12 -2.89
C GLY A 177 -1.17 2.96 -2.05
N GLY A 178 -1.83 1.80 -2.14
CA GLY A 178 -3.00 1.46 -1.33
C GLY A 178 -2.70 1.41 0.16
N VAL A 179 -1.57 0.85 0.58
CA VAL A 179 -1.26 0.71 2.02
C VAL A 179 -0.64 1.95 2.63
N ILE A 180 0.19 2.72 1.89
CA ILE A 180 0.81 3.93 2.45
C ILE A 180 -0.21 5.03 2.74
N SER A 181 -1.33 5.05 2.01
CA SER A 181 -2.44 5.98 2.20
C SER A 181 -3.50 5.48 3.19
N GLU A 182 -3.31 4.28 3.77
CA GLU A 182 -4.31 3.63 4.60
C GLU A 182 -4.43 4.27 5.98
N VAL A 183 -5.65 4.62 6.37
CA VAL A 183 -5.98 5.24 7.66
C VAL A 183 -6.83 4.32 8.52
N GLY A 184 -7.94 3.82 7.95
CA GLY A 184 -9.01 3.18 8.71
C GLY A 184 -8.58 1.91 9.42
N ALA A 185 -7.97 0.97 8.69
CA ALA A 185 -7.45 -0.25 9.29
C ALA A 185 -6.32 0.03 10.27
N SER A 186 -5.42 0.97 9.93
CA SER A 186 -4.31 1.39 10.80
C SER A 186 -4.80 1.98 12.13
N MET A 187 -5.87 2.79 12.10
CA MET A 187 -6.52 3.32 13.30
C MET A 187 -7.15 2.20 14.15
N MET A 188 -7.86 1.26 13.50
CA MET A 188 -8.54 0.17 14.18
C MET A 188 -7.58 -0.75 14.93
N VAL A 189 -6.53 -1.22 14.26
CA VAL A 189 -5.60 -2.21 14.84
C VAL A 189 -4.44 -1.58 15.60
N GLY A 190 -4.07 -0.33 15.27
CA GLY A 190 -2.93 0.38 15.85
C GLY A 190 -3.28 1.33 16.98
N GLY A 191 -4.51 1.91 16.97
CA GLY A 191 -4.98 2.82 18.01
C GLY A 191 -4.27 4.19 18.05
N ASN A 192 -3.47 4.54 17.04
CA ASN A 192 -2.77 5.84 16.91
C ASN A 192 -1.97 6.26 18.16
N VAL A 193 -1.28 5.31 18.80
CA VAL A 193 -0.53 5.54 20.04
C VAL A 193 0.76 6.30 19.76
N LYS A 194 0.96 7.46 20.37
CA LYS A 194 2.18 8.29 20.23
C LYS A 194 3.43 7.48 20.59
N GLY A 195 4.44 7.53 19.72
CA GLY A 195 5.72 6.84 19.91
C GLY A 195 5.68 5.32 19.67
N GLN A 196 4.52 4.74 19.32
CA GLN A 196 4.38 3.29 19.10
C GLN A 196 3.73 2.93 17.75
N THR A 197 2.51 3.41 17.49
CA THR A 197 1.71 3.02 16.32
C THR A 197 1.20 4.20 15.50
N ARG A 198 1.55 5.44 15.91
CA ARG A 198 1.20 6.62 15.14
C ARG A 198 1.99 6.68 13.84
N VAL A 199 1.30 6.70 12.71
CA VAL A 199 1.85 6.88 11.35
C VAL A 199 1.38 8.20 10.76
N LEU A 200 1.96 8.65 9.65
CA LEU A 200 1.64 9.96 9.05
C LEU A 200 0.14 10.13 8.77
N THR A 201 -0.50 9.10 8.21
CA THR A 201 -1.95 9.14 7.91
C THR A 201 -2.81 9.33 9.16
N THR A 202 -2.53 8.57 10.22
CA THR A 202 -3.30 8.65 11.47
C THR A 202 -2.98 9.90 12.27
N ALA A 203 -1.74 10.40 12.18
CA ALA A 203 -1.35 11.68 12.76
C ALA A 203 -2.08 12.86 12.10
N THR A 204 -2.13 12.86 10.76
CA THR A 204 -2.85 13.89 9.98
C THR A 204 -4.32 13.97 10.39
N VAL A 205 -5.03 12.84 10.45
CA VAL A 205 -6.44 12.80 10.85
C VAL A 205 -6.62 13.33 12.28
N MET A 206 -5.71 13.00 13.18
CA MET A 206 -5.74 13.49 14.56
C MET A 206 -5.54 15.00 14.62
N GLU A 207 -4.58 15.57 13.90
CA GLU A 207 -4.33 17.02 13.91
C GLU A 207 -5.49 17.80 13.28
N VAL A 208 -6.11 17.28 12.22
CA VAL A 208 -7.38 17.83 11.67
C VAL A 208 -8.47 17.83 12.74
N SER A 209 -8.62 16.74 13.50
CA SER A 209 -9.64 16.62 14.55
C SER A 209 -9.40 17.58 15.72
N LYS A 210 -8.15 18.02 15.95
CA LYS A 210 -7.78 19.03 16.94
C LYS A 210 -7.93 20.47 16.42
N GLY A 211 -8.17 20.66 15.13
CA GLY A 211 -8.19 21.98 14.48
C GLY A 211 -6.80 22.52 14.12
N ASN A 212 -5.73 21.74 14.27
CA ASN A 212 -4.34 22.11 13.94
C ASN A 212 -4.09 21.91 12.42
N LEU A 213 -4.74 22.69 11.58
CA LEU A 213 -4.70 22.52 10.14
C LEU A 213 -3.30 22.71 9.54
N ASP A 214 -2.49 23.62 10.08
CA ASP A 214 -1.12 23.86 9.63
C ASP A 214 -0.26 22.60 9.76
N VAL A 215 -0.32 21.95 10.92
CA VAL A 215 0.41 20.70 11.20
C VAL A 215 -0.14 19.56 10.33
N ALA A 216 -1.46 19.48 10.17
CA ALA A 216 -2.09 18.46 9.33
C ALA A 216 -1.65 18.58 7.86
N ILE A 217 -1.58 19.82 7.33
CA ILE A 217 -1.09 20.09 5.97
C ILE A 217 0.40 19.72 5.87
N ALA A 218 1.21 20.09 6.85
CA ALA A 218 2.63 19.74 6.88
C ALA A 218 2.85 18.21 6.84
N LEU A 219 2.15 17.45 7.69
CA LEU A 219 2.20 15.98 7.70
C LEU A 219 1.73 15.37 6.38
N SER A 220 0.67 15.95 5.77
CA SER A 220 0.16 15.52 4.47
C SER A 220 1.18 15.73 3.36
N ILE A 221 1.90 16.85 3.35
CA ILE A 221 2.96 17.13 2.37
C ILE A 221 4.13 16.15 2.54
N ILE A 222 4.52 15.85 3.77
CA ILE A 222 5.55 14.85 4.07
C ILE A 222 5.09 13.46 3.55
N LEU A 223 3.85 13.08 3.81
CA LEU A 223 3.29 11.81 3.32
C LEU A 223 3.27 11.74 1.79
N LEU A 224 2.82 12.80 1.11
CA LEU A 224 2.80 12.88 -0.35
C LEU A 224 4.22 12.79 -0.93
N THR A 225 5.17 13.51 -0.35
CA THR A 225 6.58 13.48 -0.77
C THR A 225 7.18 12.08 -0.59
N LEU A 226 6.89 11.42 0.52
CA LEU A 226 7.33 10.06 0.80
C LEU A 226 6.72 9.06 -0.20
N ALA A 227 5.40 9.11 -0.40
CA ALA A 227 4.69 8.24 -1.32
C ALA A 227 5.18 8.44 -2.76
N TYR A 228 5.32 9.70 -3.20
CA TYR A 228 5.85 10.04 -4.52
C TYR A 228 7.29 9.56 -4.68
N GLY A 229 8.16 9.78 -3.69
CA GLY A 229 9.57 9.38 -3.74
C GLY A 229 9.73 7.88 -3.91
N VAL A 230 9.00 7.06 -3.12
CA VAL A 230 9.03 5.60 -3.25
C VAL A 230 8.46 5.15 -4.60
N THR A 231 7.32 5.71 -5.00
CA THR A 231 6.69 5.38 -6.29
C THR A 231 7.57 5.77 -7.46
N LEU A 232 8.26 6.93 -7.39
CA LEU A 232 9.20 7.37 -8.41
C LEU A 232 10.37 6.39 -8.55
N ILE A 233 10.97 5.96 -7.44
CA ILE A 233 12.06 4.97 -7.46
C ILE A 233 11.59 3.66 -8.14
N LEU A 234 10.43 3.15 -7.76
CA LEU A 234 9.86 1.94 -8.35
C LEU A 234 9.56 2.13 -9.85
N THR A 235 9.06 3.30 -10.24
CA THR A 235 8.77 3.64 -11.64
C THR A 235 10.05 3.77 -12.47
N LEU A 236 11.10 4.37 -11.94
CA LEU A 236 12.41 4.45 -12.62
C LEU A 236 13.01 3.06 -12.83
N ILE A 237 12.90 2.16 -11.85
CA ILE A 237 13.29 0.76 -12.00
C ILE A 237 12.46 0.06 -13.09
N GLN A 238 11.17 0.37 -13.17
CA GLN A 238 10.27 -0.16 -14.20
C GLN A 238 10.66 0.31 -15.61
N GLN A 239 10.94 1.61 -15.78
CA GLN A 239 11.27 2.21 -17.07
C GLN A 239 12.69 1.89 -17.54
N GLY A 240 13.69 1.90 -16.64
CA GLY A 240 15.08 1.60 -16.97
C GLY A 240 15.28 0.17 -17.54
N ARG A 241 14.34 -0.73 -17.30
CA ARG A 241 14.33 -2.08 -17.87
C ARG A 241 13.60 -2.18 -19.23
N ARG A 242 13.03 -1.11 -19.74
CA ARG A 242 12.42 -1.03 -21.08
C ARG A 242 13.45 -0.71 -22.17
N THR A 243 14.55 -0.06 -21.80
CA THR A 243 15.56 0.47 -22.73
C THR A 243 16.81 -0.42 -22.85
N GLY A 244 16.88 -1.54 -22.18
CA GLY A 244 17.92 -2.58 -22.31
C GLY A 244 17.33 -3.92 -22.70
#